data_bcc095f877a1536be4791c8977a696e0
#
_entry.id   bcc095f877a1536be4791c8977a696e0
#
_cell.length_a   1.000
_cell.length_b   1.000
_cell.length_c   1.000
_cell.angle_alpha   90.00
_cell.angle_beta   90.00
_cell.angle_gamma   90.00
#
_symmetry.space_group_name_H-M   'P 1'
#
loop_
_entity.id
_entity.type
_entity.pdbx_description
1 polymer ?
#
loop_
_entity_poly.entity_id
_entity_poly.type
_entity_poly.pdbx_seq_one_letter_code
_entity_poly.pdbx_strand_id
1 'polypeptide(L)'
;MLYVVDGRVATSAGIASGIDLALHLIAVRDGPAMAARVAREMVVYARRNGDERQASAMLRHRNHLGDTAHRAQDYIEARFAGSLPLEEIASACGVSERTLTRRFTEATGLTPLRYQQLLRLERAEYLIGHGATVEAAARTVGFEDARMLRRLRAREPAGGP
;
A
#
# COMPACT_ATOMS: atom_id res chain seq x y z
N MET A 1 13.61 1.89 -3.54
CA MET A 1 13.78 3.14 -4.30
C MET A 1 13.08 2.97 -5.64
N LEU A 2 12.25 3.91 -6.05
CA LEU A 2 11.45 3.82 -7.30
C LEU A 2 12.23 4.38 -8.49
N TYR A 3 12.92 5.48 -8.29
CA TYR A 3 13.78 6.10 -9.30
C TYR A 3 14.93 6.86 -8.63
N VAL A 4 15.98 7.07 -9.39
CA VAL A 4 17.17 7.85 -9.00
C VAL A 4 17.44 8.88 -10.09
N VAL A 5 17.77 10.10 -9.68
CA VAL A 5 18.24 11.16 -10.57
C VAL A 5 19.67 11.53 -10.14
N ASP A 6 20.63 11.34 -11.05
CA ASP A 6 22.03 11.67 -10.86
C ASP A 6 22.52 12.55 -12.01
N GLY A 7 22.62 13.83 -11.76
CA GLY A 7 22.99 14.84 -12.76
C GLY A 7 22.05 14.83 -13.96
N ARG A 8 22.57 14.36 -15.12
CA ARG A 8 21.80 14.27 -16.39
C ARG A 8 21.21 12.90 -16.65
N VAL A 9 21.45 11.94 -15.78
CA VAL A 9 20.94 10.56 -15.92
C VAL A 9 19.82 10.34 -14.89
N ALA A 10 18.71 9.81 -15.36
CA ALA A 10 17.61 9.40 -14.50
C ALA A 10 17.23 7.96 -14.82
N THR A 11 17.10 7.12 -13.78
CA THR A 11 16.77 5.71 -13.91
C THR A 11 15.58 5.36 -13.05
N SER A 12 14.74 4.44 -13.52
CA SER A 12 13.59 3.92 -12.78
C SER A 12 13.67 2.41 -12.62
N ALA A 13 13.07 1.90 -11.55
CA ALA A 13 13.09 0.48 -11.22
C ALA A 13 12.15 -0.39 -12.09
N GLY A 14 11.27 0.21 -12.87
CA GLY A 14 10.32 -0.50 -13.74
C GLY A 14 9.30 0.43 -14.39
N ILE A 15 8.32 -0.13 -15.11
CA ILE A 15 7.35 0.63 -15.93
C ILE A 15 6.56 1.63 -15.07
N ALA A 16 5.95 1.16 -13.98
CA ALA A 16 5.15 2.03 -13.10
C ALA A 16 6.00 3.13 -12.44
N SER A 17 7.22 2.82 -12.01
CA SER A 17 8.16 3.81 -11.47
C SER A 17 8.73 4.73 -12.54
N GLY A 18 8.69 4.33 -13.81
CA GLY A 18 8.97 5.21 -14.96
C GLY A 18 7.94 6.32 -15.11
N ILE A 19 6.66 6.04 -14.84
CA ILE A 19 5.59 7.05 -14.78
C ILE A 19 5.87 8.05 -13.65
N ASP A 20 6.21 7.56 -12.46
CA ASP A 20 6.55 8.42 -11.31
C ASP A 20 7.77 9.31 -11.62
N LEU A 21 8.80 8.76 -12.27
CA LEU A 21 9.96 9.50 -12.72
C LEU A 21 9.59 10.57 -13.76
N ALA A 22 8.79 10.24 -14.76
CA ALA A 22 8.34 11.18 -15.77
C ALA A 22 7.56 12.35 -15.15
N LEU A 23 6.64 12.06 -14.23
CA LEU A 23 5.90 13.08 -13.48
C LEU A 23 6.81 13.93 -12.58
N HIS A 24 7.87 13.33 -12.00
CA HIS A 24 8.88 14.07 -11.26
C HIS A 24 9.63 15.06 -12.14
N LEU A 25 10.08 14.64 -13.32
CA LEU A 25 10.80 15.49 -14.26
C LEU A 25 9.92 16.64 -14.77
N ILE A 26 8.64 16.38 -15.05
CA ILE A 26 7.65 17.42 -15.40
C ILE A 26 7.49 18.41 -14.23
N ALA A 27 7.40 17.91 -12.99
CA ALA A 27 7.25 18.79 -11.83
C ALA A 27 8.47 19.70 -11.61
N VAL A 28 9.67 19.18 -11.86
CA VAL A 28 10.91 19.95 -11.74
C VAL A 28 11.03 20.98 -12.86
N ARG A 29 10.67 20.62 -14.09
CA ARG A 29 10.82 21.49 -15.27
C ARG A 29 9.67 22.48 -15.42
N ASP A 30 8.43 22.01 -15.31
CA ASP A 30 7.23 22.75 -15.69
C ASP A 30 6.33 23.07 -14.48
N GLY A 31 6.76 22.68 -13.29
CA GLY A 31 6.09 22.93 -12.02
C GLY A 31 5.09 21.84 -11.60
N PRO A 32 4.78 21.75 -10.28
CA PRO A 32 3.94 20.70 -9.71
C PRO A 32 2.49 20.74 -10.23
N ALA A 33 1.97 21.90 -10.60
CA ALA A 33 0.63 22.04 -11.16
C ALA A 33 0.51 21.34 -12.53
N MET A 34 1.53 21.45 -13.38
CA MET A 34 1.57 20.76 -14.67
C MET A 34 1.66 19.24 -14.48
N ALA A 35 2.55 18.77 -13.61
CA ALA A 35 2.64 17.34 -13.28
C ALA A 35 1.31 16.78 -12.77
N ALA A 36 0.59 17.53 -11.93
CA ALA A 36 -0.72 17.14 -11.42
C ALA A 36 -1.79 17.07 -12.53
N ARG A 37 -1.74 17.94 -13.53
CA ARG A 37 -2.63 17.88 -14.71
C ARG A 37 -2.35 16.62 -15.51
N VAL A 38 -1.09 16.37 -15.85
CA VAL A 38 -0.68 15.17 -16.61
C VAL A 38 -1.06 13.88 -15.85
N ALA A 39 -0.82 13.84 -14.55
CA ALA A 39 -1.21 12.69 -13.72
C ALA A 39 -2.73 12.41 -13.78
N ARG A 40 -3.56 13.45 -13.76
CA ARG A 40 -5.02 13.30 -13.90
C ARG A 40 -5.43 12.75 -15.27
N GLU A 41 -4.85 13.27 -16.34
CA GLU A 41 -5.11 12.78 -17.71
C GLU A 41 -4.69 11.31 -17.89
N MET A 42 -3.62 10.89 -17.21
CA MET A 42 -3.14 9.51 -17.22
C MET A 42 -3.89 8.60 -16.21
N VAL A 43 -4.89 9.13 -15.48
CA VAL A 43 -5.60 8.40 -14.41
C VAL A 43 -4.65 7.86 -13.32
N VAL A 44 -3.58 8.58 -13.05
CA VAL A 44 -2.65 8.27 -11.96
C VAL A 44 -3.15 8.92 -10.68
N TYR A 45 -3.72 8.10 -9.79
CA TYR A 45 -4.35 8.60 -8.55
C TYR A 45 -3.38 9.15 -7.51
N ALA A 46 -2.15 8.63 -7.47
CA ALA A 46 -1.12 9.10 -6.54
C ALA A 46 0.25 9.03 -7.20
N ARG A 47 1.00 10.12 -7.15
CA ARG A 47 2.41 10.17 -7.52
C ARG A 47 3.24 9.70 -6.33
N ARG A 48 4.21 8.83 -6.58
CA ARG A 48 5.16 8.33 -5.59
C ARG A 48 6.50 9.05 -5.75
N ASN A 49 7.23 9.22 -4.65
CA ASN A 49 8.56 9.80 -4.66
C ASN A 49 9.63 8.71 -4.88
N GLY A 50 10.83 9.10 -5.32
CA GLY A 50 11.89 8.16 -5.67
C GLY A 50 12.35 7.26 -4.54
N ASP A 51 12.26 7.71 -3.30
CA ASP A 51 12.63 6.99 -2.08
C ASP A 51 11.54 6.04 -1.55
N GLU A 52 10.33 6.09 -2.14
CA GLU A 52 9.24 5.19 -1.75
C GLU A 52 9.50 3.73 -2.14
N ARG A 53 8.79 2.81 -1.49
CA ARG A 53 8.91 1.37 -1.74
C ARG A 53 8.42 1.02 -3.16
N GLN A 54 9.13 0.12 -3.85
CA GLN A 54 8.81 -0.32 -5.21
C GLN A 54 7.47 -1.05 -5.32
N ALA A 55 7.08 -1.76 -4.27
CA ALA A 55 5.82 -2.50 -4.24
C ALA A 55 5.04 -2.20 -2.97
N SER A 56 3.76 -1.84 -3.11
CA SER A 56 2.82 -1.77 -1.99
C SER A 56 2.58 -3.18 -1.41
N ALA A 57 2.05 -3.25 -0.19
CA ALA A 57 1.63 -4.51 0.41
C ALA A 57 0.66 -5.26 -0.52
N MET A 58 -0.23 -4.54 -1.20
CA MET A 58 -1.10 -5.08 -2.24
C MET A 58 -0.34 -5.86 -3.31
N LEU A 59 0.63 -5.25 -3.97
CA LEU A 59 1.34 -5.85 -5.10
C LEU A 59 2.26 -7.00 -4.65
N ARG A 60 2.91 -6.87 -3.49
CA ARG A 60 3.80 -7.91 -2.97
C ARG A 60 3.11 -9.25 -2.70
N HIS A 61 1.84 -9.21 -2.32
CA HIS A 61 1.09 -10.40 -1.92
C HIS A 61 0.07 -10.87 -2.96
N ARG A 62 0.08 -10.32 -4.19
CA ARG A 62 -0.80 -10.73 -5.29
C ARG A 62 -0.17 -11.67 -6.32
N ASN A 63 1.05 -12.14 -6.11
CA ASN A 63 1.74 -13.04 -7.03
C ASN A 63 1.34 -14.51 -6.80
N HIS A 64 0.04 -14.82 -6.86
CA HIS A 64 -0.50 -16.17 -6.73
C HIS A 64 -1.79 -16.33 -7.55
N LEU A 65 -2.17 -17.57 -7.85
CA LEU A 65 -3.36 -17.91 -8.65
C LEU A 65 -4.59 -18.29 -7.83
N GLY A 66 -4.57 -18.09 -6.52
CA GLY A 66 -5.64 -18.51 -5.62
C GLY A 66 -6.85 -17.56 -5.66
N ASP A 67 -7.94 -17.93 -6.36
CA ASP A 67 -9.17 -17.14 -6.45
C ASP A 67 -9.76 -16.71 -5.10
N THR A 68 -9.80 -17.62 -4.12
CA THR A 68 -10.28 -17.28 -2.75
C THR A 68 -9.40 -16.22 -2.08
N ALA A 69 -8.08 -16.31 -2.27
CA ALA A 69 -7.16 -15.34 -1.69
C ALA A 69 -7.30 -13.96 -2.37
N HIS A 70 -7.45 -13.92 -3.69
CA HIS A 70 -7.70 -12.66 -4.42
C HIS A 70 -9.01 -11.99 -3.98
N ARG A 71 -10.11 -12.74 -3.89
CA ARG A 71 -11.39 -12.21 -3.40
C ARG A 71 -11.28 -11.65 -1.99
N ALA A 72 -10.56 -12.36 -1.11
CA ALA A 72 -10.31 -11.89 0.25
C ALA A 72 -9.45 -10.63 0.27
N GLN A 73 -8.41 -10.55 -0.56
CA GLN A 73 -7.59 -9.35 -0.69
C GLN A 73 -8.42 -8.16 -1.17
N ASP A 74 -9.20 -8.30 -2.24
CA ASP A 74 -10.08 -7.25 -2.76
C ASP A 74 -11.08 -6.77 -1.69
N TYR A 75 -11.64 -7.70 -0.91
CA TYR A 75 -12.57 -7.38 0.16
C TYR A 75 -11.89 -6.58 1.29
N ILE A 76 -10.71 -7.00 1.71
CA ILE A 76 -9.92 -6.32 2.75
C ILE A 76 -9.44 -4.96 2.25
N GLU A 77 -8.92 -4.87 1.03
CA GLU A 77 -8.41 -3.63 0.43
C GLU A 77 -9.48 -2.55 0.34
N ALA A 78 -10.71 -2.94 -0.01
CA ALA A 78 -11.83 -2.00 -0.07
C ALA A 78 -12.29 -1.48 1.30
N ARG A 79 -11.97 -2.18 2.41
CA ARG A 79 -12.54 -1.92 3.75
C ARG A 79 -11.53 -1.91 4.88
N PHE A 80 -10.23 -1.93 4.60
CA PHE A 80 -9.16 -2.15 5.59
C PHE A 80 -9.21 -1.18 6.78
N ALA A 81 -9.74 0.04 6.61
CA ALA A 81 -9.85 1.03 7.68
C ALA A 81 -10.98 0.72 8.69
N GLY A 82 -11.96 -0.10 8.29
CA GLY A 82 -13.06 -0.50 9.16
C GLY A 82 -12.76 -1.74 10.01
N SER A 83 -13.69 -2.07 10.90
CA SER A 83 -13.71 -3.37 11.56
C SER A 83 -13.99 -4.45 10.51
N LEU A 84 -13.16 -5.48 10.46
CA LEU A 84 -13.30 -6.61 9.52
C LEU A 84 -13.17 -7.93 10.27
N PRO A 85 -14.25 -8.44 10.86
CA PRO A 85 -14.29 -9.77 11.43
C PRO A 85 -13.93 -10.84 10.38
N LEU A 86 -13.19 -11.86 10.79
CA LEU A 86 -12.78 -12.94 9.89
C LEU A 86 -13.98 -13.64 9.27
N GLU A 87 -15.06 -13.79 10.03
CA GLU A 87 -16.33 -14.36 9.59
C GLU A 87 -16.90 -13.59 8.39
N GLU A 88 -16.87 -12.26 8.42
CA GLU A 88 -17.38 -11.40 7.33
C GLU A 88 -16.57 -11.61 6.05
N ILE A 89 -15.25 -11.66 6.14
CA ILE A 89 -14.37 -11.90 4.99
C ILE A 89 -14.62 -13.32 4.44
N ALA A 90 -14.74 -14.31 5.33
CA ALA A 90 -14.98 -15.71 4.94
C ALA A 90 -16.32 -15.87 4.23
N SER A 91 -17.37 -15.25 4.77
CA SER A 91 -18.71 -15.21 4.17
C SER A 91 -18.69 -14.58 2.78
N ALA A 92 -18.04 -13.44 2.61
CA ALA A 92 -17.88 -12.75 1.31
C ALA A 92 -17.14 -13.62 0.28
N CYS A 93 -16.25 -14.50 0.74
CA CYS A 93 -15.53 -15.45 -0.11
C CYS A 93 -16.26 -16.78 -0.31
N GLY A 94 -17.40 -17.03 0.36
CA GLY A 94 -18.16 -18.28 0.27
C GLY A 94 -17.42 -19.48 0.89
N VAL A 95 -16.62 -19.28 1.94
CA VAL A 95 -15.84 -20.32 2.62
C VAL A 95 -15.91 -20.16 4.13
N SER A 96 -15.51 -21.21 4.87
CA SER A 96 -15.36 -21.11 6.34
C SER A 96 -14.12 -20.31 6.70
N GLU A 97 -14.08 -19.70 7.90
CA GLU A 97 -12.93 -18.97 8.43
C GLU A 97 -11.63 -19.78 8.41
N ARG A 98 -11.72 -21.06 8.79
CA ARG A 98 -10.59 -22.00 8.75
C ARG A 98 -10.06 -22.18 7.33
N THR A 99 -10.96 -22.33 6.35
CA THR A 99 -10.60 -22.50 4.93
C THR A 99 -10.00 -21.21 4.39
N LEU A 100 -10.59 -20.04 4.72
CA LEU A 100 -10.08 -18.75 4.36
C LEU A 100 -8.65 -18.57 4.88
N THR A 101 -8.45 -18.70 6.20
CA THR A 101 -7.14 -18.50 6.83
C THR A 101 -6.08 -19.40 6.20
N ARG A 102 -6.39 -20.70 6.00
CA ARG A 102 -5.46 -21.65 5.39
C ARG A 102 -5.09 -21.22 3.97
N ARG A 103 -6.09 -21.03 3.09
CA ARG A 103 -5.85 -20.67 1.67
C ARG A 103 -5.16 -19.32 1.51
N PHE A 104 -5.54 -18.35 2.35
CA PHE A 104 -4.93 -17.03 2.32
C PHE A 104 -3.46 -17.08 2.76
N THR A 105 -3.15 -17.84 3.82
CA THR A 105 -1.76 -18.00 4.30
C THR A 105 -0.92 -18.80 3.32
N GLU A 106 -1.46 -19.87 2.73
CA GLU A 106 -0.78 -20.64 1.67
C GLU A 106 -0.43 -19.76 0.46
N ALA A 107 -1.34 -18.86 0.06
CA ALA A 107 -1.17 -18.01 -1.10
C ALA A 107 -0.26 -16.79 -0.85
N THR A 108 -0.37 -16.16 0.33
CA THR A 108 0.25 -14.85 0.61
C THR A 108 1.39 -14.90 1.63
N GLY A 109 1.52 -15.99 2.37
CA GLY A 109 2.41 -16.10 3.52
C GLY A 109 1.92 -15.34 4.77
N LEU A 110 0.74 -14.73 4.72
CA LEU A 110 0.17 -13.88 5.78
C LEU A 110 -1.21 -14.38 6.21
N THR A 111 -1.60 -14.08 7.45
CA THR A 111 -3.01 -14.17 7.83
C THR A 111 -3.80 -12.97 7.29
N PRO A 112 -5.14 -13.09 7.08
CA PRO A 112 -5.98 -11.96 6.66
C PRO A 112 -5.85 -10.74 7.57
N LEU A 113 -5.81 -10.92 8.89
CA LEU A 113 -5.60 -9.84 9.86
C LEU A 113 -4.23 -9.17 9.68
N ARG A 114 -3.17 -9.96 9.47
CA ARG A 114 -1.82 -9.40 9.25
C ARG A 114 -1.75 -8.60 7.96
N TYR A 115 -2.42 -9.07 6.92
CA TYR A 115 -2.53 -8.34 5.65
C TYR A 115 -3.25 -7.00 5.83
N GLN A 116 -4.39 -6.98 6.54
CA GLN A 116 -5.10 -5.74 6.90
C GLN A 116 -4.19 -4.76 7.68
N GLN A 117 -3.44 -5.28 8.66
CA GLN A 117 -2.51 -4.45 9.44
C GLN A 117 -1.41 -3.81 8.58
N LEU A 118 -0.89 -4.54 7.58
CA LEU A 118 0.09 -3.99 6.65
C LEU A 118 -0.47 -2.88 5.78
N LEU A 119 -1.70 -3.04 5.26
CA LEU A 119 -2.38 -1.99 4.49
C LEU A 119 -2.62 -0.73 5.34
N ARG A 120 -3.07 -0.91 6.59
CA ARG A 120 -3.22 0.20 7.53
C ARG A 120 -1.90 0.90 7.81
N LEU A 121 -0.84 0.14 8.06
CA LEU A 121 0.48 0.69 8.31
C LEU A 121 0.98 1.50 7.10
N GLU A 122 0.92 0.92 5.91
CA GLU A 122 1.35 1.59 4.67
C GLU A 122 0.59 2.89 4.44
N ARG A 123 -0.74 2.86 4.62
CA ARG A 123 -1.55 4.07 4.49
C ARG A 123 -1.26 5.12 5.56
N ALA A 124 -1.01 4.69 6.82
CA ALA A 124 -0.63 5.60 7.89
C ALA A 124 0.73 6.27 7.62
N GLU A 125 1.72 5.51 7.14
CA GLU A 125 3.03 6.04 6.74
C GLU A 125 2.88 7.10 5.64
N TYR A 126 2.06 6.82 4.63
CA TYR A 126 1.75 7.78 3.58
C TYR A 126 1.18 9.08 4.16
N LEU A 127 0.18 8.99 5.05
CA LEU A 127 -0.45 10.17 5.66
C LEU A 127 0.53 10.97 6.51
N ILE A 128 1.37 10.31 7.29
CA ILE A 128 2.40 10.95 8.12
C ILE A 128 3.43 11.66 7.23
N GLY A 129 3.89 11.03 6.17
CA GLY A 129 4.79 11.64 5.20
C GLY A 129 4.21 12.88 4.49
N HIS A 130 2.86 13.01 4.50
CA HIS A 130 2.15 14.17 3.95
C HIS A 130 1.64 15.14 5.03
N GLY A 131 2.24 15.09 6.23
CA GLY A 131 2.02 16.08 7.28
C GLY A 131 0.93 15.74 8.30
N ALA A 132 0.32 14.55 8.24
CA ALA A 132 -0.60 14.13 9.28
C ALA A 132 0.14 13.79 10.58
N THR A 133 -0.48 14.09 11.74
CA THR A 133 0.04 13.59 13.02
C THR A 133 -0.13 12.08 13.12
N VAL A 134 0.71 11.42 13.92
CA VAL A 134 0.63 9.97 14.15
C VAL A 134 -0.75 9.55 14.67
N GLU A 135 -1.33 10.36 15.55
CA GLU A 135 -2.66 10.14 16.11
C GLU A 135 -3.77 10.28 15.07
N ALA A 136 -3.69 11.29 14.20
CA ALA A 136 -4.64 11.47 13.11
C ALA A 136 -4.54 10.34 12.09
N ALA A 137 -3.31 9.99 11.67
CA ALA A 137 -3.08 8.89 10.76
C ALA A 137 -3.61 7.56 11.31
N ALA A 138 -3.34 7.24 12.58
CA ALA A 138 -3.81 6.02 13.24
C ALA A 138 -5.35 5.92 13.19
N ARG A 139 -6.05 6.98 13.57
CA ARG A 139 -7.52 7.01 13.51
C ARG A 139 -8.06 6.85 12.08
N THR A 140 -7.46 7.55 11.12
CA THR A 140 -7.90 7.50 9.71
C THR A 140 -7.81 6.09 9.13
N VAL A 141 -6.79 5.30 9.53
CA VAL A 141 -6.62 3.93 9.03
C VAL A 141 -7.29 2.86 9.90
N GLY A 142 -8.06 3.27 10.92
CA GLY A 142 -8.87 2.36 11.73
C GLY A 142 -8.13 1.71 12.91
N PHE A 143 -7.05 2.31 13.42
CA PHE A 143 -6.51 1.94 14.73
C PHE A 143 -7.23 2.73 15.84
N GLU A 144 -7.59 2.05 16.92
CA GLU A 144 -8.21 2.68 18.08
C GLU A 144 -7.29 3.70 18.72
N ASP A 145 -5.99 3.39 18.80
CA ASP A 145 -4.97 4.31 19.30
C ASP A 145 -3.66 4.24 18.50
N ALA A 146 -2.83 5.26 18.67
CA ALA A 146 -1.53 5.35 18.00
C ALA A 146 -0.49 4.35 18.55
N ARG A 147 -0.75 3.67 19.67
CA ARG A 147 0.21 2.70 20.28
C ARG A 147 0.36 1.49 19.37
N MET A 148 -0.76 1.01 18.78
CA MET A 148 -0.72 -0.09 17.84
C MET A 148 0.08 0.27 16.58
N LEU A 149 -0.13 1.47 16.04
CA LEU A 149 0.64 1.95 14.89
C LEU A 149 2.13 2.03 15.22
N ARG A 150 2.51 2.61 16.36
CA ARG A 150 3.93 2.68 16.81
C ARG A 150 4.54 1.28 16.97
N ARG A 151 3.79 0.33 17.53
CA ARG A 151 4.24 -1.07 17.70
C ARG A 151 4.46 -1.75 16.34
N LEU A 152 3.57 -1.55 15.37
CA LEU A 152 3.73 -2.12 14.03
C LEU A 152 4.92 -1.50 13.30
N ARG A 153 5.12 -0.19 13.39
CA ARG A 153 6.31 0.51 12.86
C ARG A 153 7.61 -0.06 13.42
N ALA A 154 7.66 -0.33 14.72
CA ALA A 154 8.86 -0.90 15.37
C ALA A 154 9.15 -2.35 14.94
N ARG A 155 8.15 -3.11 14.50
CA ARG A 155 8.30 -4.50 14.06
C ARG A 155 8.66 -4.62 12.57
N GLU A 156 8.38 -3.61 11.79
CA GLU A 156 8.77 -3.50 10.40
C GLU A 156 9.74 -2.32 10.25
N PRO A 157 11.05 -2.53 10.51
CA PRO A 157 12.03 -1.47 10.30
C PRO A 157 11.94 -1.01 8.84
N ALA A 158 12.06 0.30 8.65
CA ALA A 158 12.13 0.94 7.34
C ALA A 158 13.34 0.38 6.58
N GLY A 159 13.13 -0.67 5.79
CA GLY A 159 14.22 -1.33 5.06
C GLY A 159 14.15 -2.85 5.15
N GLY A 160 13.09 -3.45 4.60
CA GLY A 160 13.20 -4.82 4.09
C GLY A 160 13.64 -4.76 2.64
N PRO A 161 14.38 -5.79 2.14
CA PRO A 161 15.08 -5.78 0.87
C PRO A 161 14.21 -5.49 -0.31
#